data_8dd5df15231d83c0a15b916181d90329
#
_entry.id   8dd5df15231d83c0a15b916181d90329
#
_cell.length_a   1.000
_cell.length_b   1.000
_cell.length_c   1.000
_cell.angle_alpha   90.00
_cell.angle_beta   90.00
_cell.angle_gamma   90.00
#
_symmetry.space_group_name_H-M   'P 1'
#
loop_
_entity.id
_entity.type
_entity.pdbx_description
1 polymer ?
#
loop_
_entity_poly.entity_id
_entity_poly.type
_entity_poly.pdbx_seq_one_letter_code
_entity_poly.pdbx_strand_id
1 'polypeptide(L)'
;MMLPTHPRISKALMQVTWLVGGIGLFFGLNALSSGQVSAAVRWVALWSVGGVGLLSFVRHAVFHRSDAVRMGWDLGRRNDFQIEVGFANLAWGVVAVVASCLNWGTMALGSLILVFGIYMLQAAVLHLLESARNPKRLWTGSQFVNVAFAVVLLWFAFAVLS
;
A
#
# COMPACT_ATOMS: atom_id res chain seq x y z
N MET A 1 17.36 22.79 -12.20
CA MET A 1 16.28 23.47 -11.44
C MET A 1 15.65 22.44 -10.51
N MET A 2 15.74 22.63 -9.19
CA MET A 2 15.11 21.69 -8.24
C MET A 2 13.60 21.95 -8.19
N LEU A 3 12.80 20.91 -8.40
CA LEU A 3 11.35 21.03 -8.22
C LEU A 3 11.02 21.33 -6.75
N PRO A 4 10.06 22.21 -6.46
CA PRO A 4 9.64 22.52 -5.11
C PRO A 4 9.13 21.25 -4.40
N THR A 5 9.43 21.10 -3.11
CA THR A 5 8.96 19.98 -2.31
C THR A 5 7.73 20.39 -1.50
N HIS A 6 6.73 19.50 -1.46
CA HIS A 6 5.46 19.71 -0.75
C HIS A 6 5.16 18.54 0.21
N PRO A 7 5.86 18.42 1.34
CA PRO A 7 5.71 17.27 2.26
C PRO A 7 4.30 17.16 2.84
N ARG A 8 3.52 18.25 2.91
CA ARG A 8 2.11 18.23 3.30
C ARG A 8 1.24 17.47 2.30
N ILE A 9 1.51 17.60 0.99
CA ILE A 9 0.80 16.84 -0.06
C ILE A 9 1.10 15.34 0.07
N SER A 10 2.37 14.98 0.24
CA SER A 10 2.75 13.59 0.48
C SER A 10 2.06 13.00 1.72
N LYS A 11 1.95 13.78 2.82
CA LYS A 11 1.23 13.36 4.02
C LYS A 11 -0.26 13.16 3.75
N ALA A 12 -0.90 14.07 3.03
CA ALA A 12 -2.32 13.96 2.68
C ALA A 12 -2.57 12.72 1.78
N LEU A 13 -1.72 12.50 0.76
CA LEU A 13 -1.79 11.31 -0.08
C LEU A 13 -1.65 10.02 0.74
N MET A 14 -0.73 9.97 1.70
CA MET A 14 -0.60 8.82 2.60
C MET A 14 -1.89 8.57 3.40
N GLN A 15 -2.50 9.61 3.95
CA GLN A 15 -3.75 9.48 4.72
C GLN A 15 -4.91 9.00 3.84
N VAL A 16 -5.02 9.53 2.61
CA VAL A 16 -6.02 9.06 1.63
C VAL A 16 -5.75 7.61 1.24
N THR A 17 -4.49 7.21 1.07
CA THR A 17 -4.11 5.82 0.81
C THR A 17 -4.60 4.87 1.91
N TRP A 18 -4.41 5.25 3.18
CA TRP A 18 -4.90 4.44 4.31
C TRP A 18 -6.44 4.36 4.34
N LEU A 19 -7.11 5.47 4.08
CA LEU A 19 -8.58 5.49 4.01
C LEU A 19 -9.09 4.55 2.92
N VAL A 20 -8.53 4.64 1.72
CA VAL A 20 -8.89 3.79 0.57
C VAL A 20 -8.62 2.32 0.86
N GLY A 21 -7.46 2.00 1.42
CA GLY A 21 -7.12 0.64 1.85
C GLY A 21 -8.07 0.12 2.93
N GLY A 22 -8.40 0.96 3.92
CA GLY A 22 -9.34 0.65 4.99
C GLY A 22 -10.76 0.39 4.50
N ILE A 23 -11.24 1.16 3.51
CA ILE A 23 -12.54 0.94 2.86
C ILE A 23 -12.58 -0.46 2.21
N GLY A 24 -11.55 -0.81 1.45
CA GLY A 24 -11.46 -2.14 0.82
C GLY A 24 -11.48 -3.28 1.83
N LEU A 25 -10.69 -3.16 2.91
CA LEU A 25 -10.69 -4.15 4.00
C LEU A 25 -12.06 -4.21 4.71
N PHE A 26 -12.66 -3.08 5.03
CA PHE A 26 -13.94 -3.04 5.72
C PHE A 26 -15.04 -3.79 4.95
N PHE A 27 -15.23 -3.46 3.67
CA PHE A 27 -16.23 -4.12 2.84
C PHE A 27 -15.84 -5.56 2.50
N GLY A 28 -14.56 -5.84 2.30
CA GLY A 28 -14.06 -7.18 2.07
C GLY A 28 -14.28 -8.12 3.25
N LEU A 29 -13.95 -7.68 4.46
CA LEU A 29 -14.17 -8.47 5.69
C LEU A 29 -15.66 -8.69 5.96
N ASN A 30 -16.49 -7.68 5.72
CA ASN A 30 -17.95 -7.80 5.88
C ASN A 30 -18.54 -8.83 4.88
N ALA A 31 -18.13 -8.76 3.61
CA ALA A 31 -18.54 -9.75 2.62
C ALA A 31 -18.03 -11.17 2.97
N LEU A 32 -16.78 -11.29 3.45
CA LEU A 32 -16.22 -12.57 3.87
C LEU A 32 -17.00 -13.18 5.05
N SER A 33 -17.32 -12.37 6.06
CA SER A 33 -18.11 -12.83 7.23
C SER A 33 -19.53 -13.28 6.85
N SER A 34 -20.04 -12.78 5.71
CA SER A 34 -21.34 -13.17 5.13
C SER A 34 -21.24 -14.34 4.15
N GLY A 35 -20.07 -15.00 4.04
CA GLY A 35 -19.83 -16.12 3.12
C GLY A 35 -19.70 -15.73 1.64
N GLN A 36 -19.65 -14.44 1.33
CA GLN A 36 -19.56 -13.93 -0.04
C GLN A 36 -18.10 -13.79 -0.51
N VAL A 37 -17.37 -14.89 -0.60
CA VAL A 37 -15.92 -14.91 -0.86
C VAL A 37 -15.54 -14.17 -2.15
N SER A 38 -16.28 -14.36 -3.24
CA SER A 38 -16.01 -13.68 -4.52
C SER A 38 -16.15 -12.15 -4.42
N ALA A 39 -17.15 -11.65 -3.70
CA ALA A 39 -17.31 -10.22 -3.44
C ALA A 39 -16.21 -9.71 -2.51
N ALA A 40 -15.85 -10.48 -1.49
CA ALA A 40 -14.81 -10.14 -0.53
C ALA A 40 -13.47 -9.90 -1.21
N VAL A 41 -13.00 -10.84 -2.04
CA VAL A 41 -11.71 -10.70 -2.75
C VAL A 41 -11.73 -9.54 -3.74
N ARG A 42 -12.86 -9.25 -4.39
CA ARG A 42 -13.00 -8.10 -5.29
C ARG A 42 -12.88 -6.78 -4.55
N TRP A 43 -13.53 -6.63 -3.39
CA TRP A 43 -13.42 -5.41 -2.57
C TRP A 43 -11.98 -5.15 -2.14
N VAL A 44 -11.30 -6.17 -1.60
CA VAL A 44 -9.92 -6.03 -1.13
C VAL A 44 -8.97 -5.82 -2.31
N ALA A 45 -9.08 -6.58 -3.40
CA ALA A 45 -8.21 -6.42 -4.56
C ALA A 45 -8.38 -5.04 -5.21
N LEU A 46 -9.62 -4.57 -5.42
CA LEU A 46 -9.89 -3.29 -6.08
C LEU A 46 -9.40 -2.09 -5.25
N TRP A 47 -9.70 -2.07 -3.96
CA TRP A 47 -9.44 -0.89 -3.13
C TRP A 47 -8.15 -1.00 -2.33
N SER A 48 -7.92 -2.15 -1.65
CA SER A 48 -6.76 -2.30 -0.77
C SER A 48 -5.47 -2.66 -1.51
N VAL A 49 -5.56 -3.19 -2.73
CA VAL A 49 -4.40 -3.37 -3.62
C VAL A 49 -4.41 -2.32 -4.73
N GLY A 50 -5.50 -2.24 -5.49
CA GLY A 50 -5.63 -1.34 -6.64
C GLY A 50 -5.53 0.14 -6.26
N GLY A 51 -6.45 0.60 -5.42
CA GLY A 51 -6.49 1.99 -4.97
C GLY A 51 -5.24 2.41 -4.20
N VAL A 52 -4.79 1.56 -3.27
CA VAL A 52 -3.55 1.80 -2.50
C VAL A 52 -2.33 1.85 -3.42
N GLY A 53 -2.21 0.93 -4.38
CA GLY A 53 -1.10 0.89 -5.34
C GLY A 53 -1.05 2.15 -6.20
N LEU A 54 -2.17 2.58 -6.78
CA LEU A 54 -2.24 3.78 -7.62
C LEU A 54 -1.90 5.06 -6.83
N LEU A 55 -2.44 5.22 -5.63
CA LEU A 55 -2.12 6.38 -4.77
C LEU A 55 -0.66 6.36 -4.29
N SER A 56 -0.13 5.17 -3.98
CA SER A 56 1.28 5.01 -3.63
C SER A 56 2.21 5.31 -4.79
N PHE A 57 1.84 4.95 -6.03
CA PHE A 57 2.58 5.38 -7.22
C PHE A 57 2.67 6.91 -7.29
N VAL A 58 1.54 7.62 -7.18
CA VAL A 58 1.53 9.08 -7.21
C VAL A 58 2.45 9.65 -6.12
N ARG A 59 2.38 9.11 -4.92
CA ARG A 59 3.21 9.56 -3.80
C ARG A 59 4.71 9.27 -4.02
N HIS A 60 5.07 8.05 -4.43
CA HIS A 60 6.46 7.60 -4.49
C HIS A 60 7.14 7.95 -5.82
N ALA A 61 6.42 8.07 -6.94
CA ALA A 61 7.02 8.41 -8.22
C ALA A 61 6.83 9.91 -8.55
N VAL A 62 5.59 10.43 -8.52
CA VAL A 62 5.32 11.82 -8.90
C VAL A 62 5.81 12.78 -7.82
N PHE A 63 5.50 12.51 -6.56
CA PHE A 63 5.91 13.33 -5.42
C PHE A 63 7.12 12.74 -4.66
N HIS A 64 8.01 11.98 -5.35
CA HIS A 64 9.14 11.26 -4.74
C HIS A 64 9.99 12.13 -3.80
N ARG A 65 10.35 13.35 -4.18
CA ARG A 65 11.12 14.26 -3.33
C ARG A 65 10.32 14.76 -2.12
N SER A 66 9.05 15.09 -2.33
CA SER A 66 8.16 15.50 -1.24
C SER A 66 7.97 14.39 -0.21
N ASP A 67 7.87 13.14 -0.66
CA ASP A 67 7.79 11.97 0.18
C ASP A 67 9.13 11.70 0.90
N ALA A 68 10.25 11.81 0.18
CA ALA A 68 11.59 11.67 0.76
C ALA A 68 11.86 12.70 1.85
N VAL A 69 11.48 13.98 1.64
CA VAL A 69 11.57 15.03 2.67
C VAL A 69 10.73 14.67 3.89
N ARG A 70 9.48 14.23 3.68
CA ARG A 70 8.59 13.80 4.77
C ARG A 70 9.17 12.64 5.57
N MET A 71 9.82 11.70 4.88
CA MET A 71 10.46 10.52 5.47
C MET A 71 11.85 10.83 6.07
N GLY A 72 12.42 12.01 5.81
CA GLY A 72 13.78 12.36 6.20
C GLY A 72 14.85 11.61 5.39
N TRP A 73 14.55 11.22 4.15
CA TRP A 73 15.45 10.51 3.23
C TRP A 73 15.86 11.36 2.03
N ASP A 74 15.50 12.65 2.00
CA ASP A 74 15.82 13.52 0.88
C ASP A 74 17.33 13.82 0.83
N LEU A 75 17.95 13.47 -0.28
CA LEU A 75 19.36 13.75 -0.58
C LEU A 75 19.55 15.03 -1.38
N GLY A 76 18.52 15.87 -1.49
CA GLY A 76 18.56 17.11 -2.29
C GLY A 76 18.54 16.86 -3.81
N ARG A 77 18.37 15.63 -4.27
CA ARG A 77 18.35 15.23 -5.69
C ARG A 77 17.22 14.27 -6.01
N ARG A 78 17.05 13.94 -7.29
CA ARG A 78 16.13 12.90 -7.73
C ARG A 78 16.46 11.59 -7.03
N ASN A 79 15.41 10.91 -6.55
CA ASN A 79 15.53 9.60 -5.88
C ASN A 79 14.94 8.52 -6.80
N ASP A 80 15.80 7.91 -7.62
CA ASP A 80 15.39 6.91 -8.59
C ASP A 80 14.87 5.63 -7.92
N PHE A 81 15.44 5.24 -6.78
CA PHE A 81 14.92 4.10 -6.01
C PHE A 81 13.46 4.32 -5.57
N GLN A 82 13.13 5.52 -5.10
CA GLN A 82 11.76 5.81 -4.69
C GLN A 82 10.79 5.84 -5.88
N ILE A 83 11.27 6.28 -7.05
CA ILE A 83 10.50 6.24 -8.30
C ILE A 83 10.26 4.78 -8.71
N GLU A 84 11.26 3.91 -8.61
CA GLU A 84 11.15 2.47 -8.88
C GLU A 84 10.12 1.80 -7.96
N VAL A 85 10.15 2.09 -6.66
CA VAL A 85 9.12 1.67 -5.71
C VAL A 85 7.73 2.16 -6.14
N GLY A 86 7.63 3.39 -6.65
CA GLY A 86 6.39 3.93 -7.20
C GLY A 86 5.90 3.12 -8.40
N PHE A 87 6.76 2.78 -9.35
CA PHE A 87 6.39 1.95 -10.51
C PHE A 87 5.97 0.53 -10.11
N ALA A 88 6.61 -0.07 -9.12
CA ALA A 88 6.15 -1.34 -8.56
C ALA A 88 4.72 -1.24 -8.02
N ASN A 89 4.42 -0.17 -7.28
CA ASN A 89 3.07 0.10 -6.79
C ASN A 89 2.06 0.34 -7.93
N LEU A 90 2.47 1.02 -9.01
CA LEU A 90 1.64 1.18 -10.21
C LEU A 90 1.28 -0.17 -10.83
N ALA A 91 2.26 -1.07 -10.98
CA ALA A 91 2.04 -2.39 -11.55
C ALA A 91 1.02 -3.19 -10.72
N TRP A 92 1.19 -3.27 -9.40
CA TRP A 92 0.21 -3.90 -8.50
C TRP A 92 -1.17 -3.26 -8.61
N GLY A 93 -1.21 -1.92 -8.60
CA GLY A 93 -2.45 -1.15 -8.66
C GLY A 93 -3.23 -1.42 -9.94
N VAL A 94 -2.56 -1.31 -11.10
CA VAL A 94 -3.19 -1.52 -12.40
C VAL A 94 -3.69 -2.96 -12.55
N VAL A 95 -2.85 -3.96 -12.23
CA VAL A 95 -3.23 -5.36 -12.36
C VAL A 95 -4.41 -5.69 -11.44
N ALA A 96 -4.42 -5.19 -10.20
CA ALA A 96 -5.53 -5.44 -9.27
C ALA A 96 -6.84 -4.81 -9.75
N VAL A 97 -6.80 -3.58 -10.31
CA VAL A 97 -7.99 -2.94 -10.90
C VAL A 97 -8.50 -3.74 -12.09
N VAL A 98 -7.62 -4.07 -13.05
CA VAL A 98 -7.98 -4.84 -14.26
C VAL A 98 -8.55 -6.20 -13.87
N ALA A 99 -7.87 -6.94 -13.00
CA ALA A 99 -8.31 -8.27 -12.56
C ALA A 99 -9.67 -8.22 -11.84
N SER A 100 -9.91 -7.18 -11.03
CA SER A 100 -11.19 -6.98 -10.35
C SER A 100 -12.31 -6.62 -11.32
N CYS A 101 -12.05 -5.75 -12.31
CA CYS A 101 -13.03 -5.33 -13.31
C CYS A 101 -13.38 -6.48 -14.27
N LEU A 102 -12.39 -7.28 -14.69
CA LEU A 102 -12.55 -8.40 -15.60
C LEU A 102 -12.93 -9.71 -14.89
N ASN A 103 -13.08 -9.66 -13.56
CA ASN A 103 -13.48 -10.82 -12.74
C ASN A 103 -12.60 -12.06 -12.97
N TRP A 104 -11.28 -11.94 -12.75
CA TRP A 104 -10.30 -13.03 -12.94
C TRP A 104 -10.47 -14.21 -11.96
N GLY A 105 -11.42 -14.10 -11.04
CA GLY A 105 -11.74 -15.15 -10.07
C GLY A 105 -10.95 -15.08 -8.76
N THR A 106 -11.46 -15.85 -7.78
CA THR A 106 -10.98 -15.79 -6.38
C THR A 106 -9.50 -16.12 -6.24
N MET A 107 -9.02 -17.15 -6.96
CA MET A 107 -7.60 -17.55 -6.86
C MET A 107 -6.66 -16.47 -7.37
N ALA A 108 -6.96 -15.86 -8.52
CA ALA A 108 -6.12 -14.80 -9.08
C ALA A 108 -6.11 -13.55 -8.18
N LEU A 109 -7.28 -13.11 -7.73
CA LEU A 109 -7.41 -11.94 -6.84
C LEU A 109 -6.80 -12.21 -5.47
N GLY A 110 -7.00 -13.39 -4.89
CA GLY A 110 -6.41 -13.81 -3.62
C GLY A 110 -4.88 -13.86 -3.69
N SER A 111 -4.32 -14.37 -4.79
CA SER A 111 -2.88 -14.38 -5.02
C SER A 111 -2.29 -12.97 -5.15
N LEU A 112 -2.98 -12.05 -5.83
CA LEU A 112 -2.57 -10.63 -5.89
C LEU A 112 -2.57 -9.98 -4.51
N ILE A 113 -3.59 -10.25 -3.69
CA ILE A 113 -3.67 -9.74 -2.31
C ILE A 113 -2.52 -10.33 -1.47
N LEU A 114 -2.21 -11.63 -1.62
CA LEU A 114 -1.12 -12.29 -0.91
C LEU A 114 0.23 -11.66 -1.25
N VAL A 115 0.56 -11.52 -2.53
CA VAL A 115 1.83 -10.95 -2.98
C VAL A 115 1.96 -9.50 -2.53
N PHE A 116 0.89 -8.71 -2.63
CA PHE A 116 0.89 -7.33 -2.15
C PHE A 116 1.02 -7.25 -0.63
N GLY A 117 0.38 -8.17 0.12
CA GLY A 117 0.54 -8.28 1.58
C GLY A 117 1.98 -8.59 2.00
N ILE A 118 2.66 -9.50 1.28
CA ILE A 118 4.10 -9.80 1.49
C ILE A 118 4.94 -8.55 1.22
N TYR A 119 4.70 -7.85 0.12
CA TYR A 119 5.40 -6.60 -0.20
C TYR A 119 5.20 -5.54 0.89
N MET A 120 3.96 -5.36 1.37
CA MET A 120 3.66 -4.41 2.44
C MET A 120 4.33 -4.79 3.77
N LEU A 121 4.43 -6.10 4.07
CA LEU A 121 5.15 -6.57 5.25
C LEU A 121 6.64 -6.25 5.16
N GLN A 122 7.27 -6.50 4.00
CA GLN A 122 8.68 -6.16 3.77
C GLN A 122 8.93 -4.66 3.92
N ALA A 123 8.05 -3.81 3.36
CA ALA A 123 8.12 -2.37 3.53
C ALA A 123 7.97 -1.96 5.01
N ALA A 124 7.04 -2.57 5.75
CA ALA A 124 6.86 -2.31 7.17
C ALA A 124 8.11 -2.70 7.99
N VAL A 125 8.70 -3.86 7.72
CA VAL A 125 9.95 -4.31 8.36
C VAL A 125 11.09 -3.32 8.09
N LEU A 126 11.26 -2.87 6.84
CA LEU A 126 12.27 -1.88 6.48
C LEU A 126 12.10 -0.58 7.29
N HIS A 127 10.87 -0.07 7.40
CA HIS A 127 10.58 1.13 8.18
C HIS A 127 10.83 0.95 9.68
N LEU A 128 10.56 -0.24 10.22
CA LEU A 128 10.84 -0.56 11.62
C LEU A 128 12.35 -0.60 11.89
N LEU A 129 13.12 -1.26 11.03
CA LEU A 129 14.58 -1.34 11.13
C LEU A 129 15.22 0.06 11.02
N GLU A 130 14.73 0.90 10.13
CA GLU A 130 15.19 2.29 9.98
C GLU A 130 14.91 3.12 11.24
N SER A 131 13.73 2.93 11.84
CA SER A 131 13.36 3.62 13.08
C SER A 131 14.19 3.13 14.27
N ALA A 132 14.53 1.85 14.34
CA ALA A 132 15.39 1.29 15.37
C ALA A 132 16.82 1.83 15.27
N ARG A 133 17.31 2.13 14.07
CA ARG A 133 18.65 2.70 13.83
C ARG A 133 18.74 4.19 14.12
N ASN A 134 17.62 4.90 14.13
CA ASN A 134 17.59 6.35 14.35
C ASN A 134 16.74 6.70 15.57
N PRO A 135 17.38 6.94 16.75
CA PRO A 135 16.67 7.25 18.01
C PRO A 135 15.75 8.49 17.94
N LYS A 136 15.99 9.38 16.96
CA LYS A 136 15.13 10.56 16.74
C LYS A 136 13.84 10.21 15.98
N ARG A 137 13.76 9.02 15.42
CA ARG A 137 12.57 8.48 14.72
C ARG A 137 11.84 7.53 15.66
N LEU A 138 11.11 8.09 16.60
CA LEU A 138 10.20 7.31 17.44
C LEU A 138 9.17 6.59 16.59
N TRP A 139 8.70 5.45 17.07
CA TRP A 139 7.56 4.74 16.51
C TRP A 139 6.39 5.70 16.32
N THR A 140 6.00 5.89 15.08
CA THR A 140 4.88 6.78 14.73
C THR A 140 3.63 5.93 14.49
N GLY A 141 2.45 6.51 14.68
CA GLY A 141 1.18 5.84 14.39
C GLY A 141 1.12 5.26 12.96
N SER A 142 1.86 5.86 12.01
CA SER A 142 1.95 5.37 10.63
C SER A 142 2.59 3.97 10.51
N GLN A 143 3.55 3.63 11.34
CA GLN A 143 4.19 2.32 11.32
C GLN A 143 3.24 1.23 11.81
N PHE A 144 2.49 1.51 12.88
CA PHE A 144 1.47 0.58 13.37
C PHE A 144 0.39 0.33 12.31
N VAL A 145 -0.08 1.38 11.64
CA VAL A 145 -1.07 1.24 10.55
C VAL A 145 -0.52 0.36 9.43
N ASN A 146 0.73 0.57 9.00
CA ASN A 146 1.33 -0.23 7.92
C ASN A 146 1.51 -1.71 8.31
N VAL A 147 1.96 -1.99 9.53
CA VAL A 147 2.07 -3.37 10.04
C VAL A 147 0.71 -4.03 10.13
N ALA A 148 -0.27 -3.36 10.75
CA ALA A 148 -1.63 -3.89 10.88
C ALA A 148 -2.26 -4.15 9.50
N PHE A 149 -2.08 -3.24 8.55
CA PHE A 149 -2.58 -3.39 7.19
C PHE A 149 -1.96 -4.62 6.50
N ALA A 150 -0.63 -4.78 6.58
CA ALA A 150 0.06 -5.94 6.00
C ALA A 150 -0.42 -7.27 6.63
N VAL A 151 -0.52 -7.32 7.96
CA VAL A 151 -0.98 -8.53 8.70
C VAL A 151 -2.41 -8.89 8.31
N VAL A 152 -3.32 -7.91 8.24
CA VAL A 152 -4.71 -8.15 7.85
C VAL A 152 -4.82 -8.61 6.40
N LEU A 153 -4.05 -8.03 5.47
CA LEU A 153 -4.01 -8.48 4.08
C LEU A 153 -3.54 -9.93 3.96
N LEU A 154 -2.48 -10.30 4.67
CA LEU A 154 -1.94 -11.67 4.65
C LEU A 154 -2.95 -12.66 5.24
N TRP A 155 -3.52 -12.34 6.40
CA TRP A 155 -4.56 -13.16 7.00
C TRP A 155 -5.75 -13.34 6.06
N PHE A 156 -6.23 -12.25 5.46
CA PHE A 156 -7.34 -12.29 4.49
C PHE A 156 -7.01 -13.16 3.29
N ALA A 157 -5.80 -13.01 2.71
CA ALA A 157 -5.37 -13.80 1.56
C ALA A 157 -5.37 -15.30 1.89
N PHE A 158 -4.83 -15.69 3.04
CA PHE A 158 -4.86 -17.08 3.48
C PHE A 158 -6.29 -17.57 3.70
N ALA A 159 -7.15 -16.78 4.31
CA ALA A 159 -8.54 -17.17 4.58
C ALA A 159 -9.38 -17.39 3.30
N VAL A 160 -9.01 -16.76 2.17
CA VAL A 160 -9.75 -16.94 0.91
C VAL A 160 -9.09 -17.93 -0.07
N LEU A 161 -7.83 -18.32 0.17
CA LEU A 161 -7.08 -19.27 -0.64
C LEU A 161 -7.08 -20.69 -0.05
N SER A 162 -7.41 -20.85 1.24
CA SER A 162 -7.59 -22.14 1.92
C SER A 162 -8.99 -22.69 1.70
#